data_ecc1e34208a1e4ca4c1c50093b74f2fe
#
_entry.id   ecc1e34208a1e4ca4c1c50093b74f2fe
#
_cell.length_a   1.000
_cell.length_b   1.000
_cell.length_c   1.000
_cell.angle_alpha   90.00
_cell.angle_beta   90.00
_cell.angle_gamma   90.00
#
_symmetry.space_group_name_H-M   'P 1'
#
loop_
_entity.id
_entity.type
_entity.pdbx_description
1 polymer ?
#
loop_
_entity_poly.entity_id
_entity_poly.type
_entity_poly.pdbx_seq_one_letter_code
_entity_poly.pdbx_strand_id
1 'polypeptide(L)'
;MTLTLFHKHKLIKLLTVAIAAVFFIAGDATAVHAAVGDRGTDQSEYQGAYGKHGYGDEKFMFSQIGGYYNGSFVPHWTYNSQVQTFRARGQHVHTYIYAQFSGRWQADQMLNYYLPRVQTPRGSIVALDVESGNPDTDSVLYALGRIKAAGYTPILYGYKNFLVNHINLQYISTQYPLWLAEYPDYSVRRYPNFGFFPSFNNVAIFQFTSTYVWGGLDGDVDLTGITNNGYTQNTNPTITQPVQHPATTPKAQPRVSSSTYTVRYGDSWWAIANKYNMNMYDLARINGKSINSVIYPGQTLRIRANQQTAQQSNTSGNSWRDGLGDTWHKENGTFTSNTWLNLRWGARTSSSRIALLNPGSTVKYDAWSSHNGYVWIRQPRANGYGYVAVRNANNHVAFGSFK
;
A
#
# COMPACT_ATOMS: atom_id res chain seq x y z
N MET A 1 77.95 39.06 -53.28
CA MET A 1 77.28 37.93 -53.88
C MET A 1 77.06 36.91 -52.72
N THR A 2 75.98 37.06 -52.01
CA THR A 2 75.74 36.38 -50.69
C THR A 2 74.40 35.69 -50.71
N LEU A 3 74.44 34.39 -50.62
CA LEU A 3 73.24 33.54 -50.57
C LEU A 3 72.83 33.41 -49.12
N THR A 4 71.59 33.80 -48.77
CA THR A 4 71.04 33.68 -47.45
C THR A 4 70.14 32.41 -47.37
N LEU A 5 70.49 31.44 -46.49
CA LEU A 5 69.74 30.28 -46.23
C LEU A 5 68.68 30.62 -45.14
N PHE A 6 67.41 30.40 -45.47
CA PHE A 6 66.32 30.49 -44.50
C PHE A 6 66.17 29.17 -43.77
N HIS A 7 66.35 29.19 -42.43
CA HIS A 7 65.99 28.08 -41.55
C HIS A 7 64.57 28.32 -40.98
N LYS A 8 63.67 27.47 -41.35
CA LYS A 8 62.31 27.40 -40.73
C LYS A 8 62.36 26.69 -39.39
N HIS A 9 62.27 27.43 -38.30
CA HIS A 9 61.96 26.81 -36.98
C HIS A 9 60.46 26.60 -36.83
N LYS A 10 60.07 25.30 -36.70
CA LYS A 10 58.72 24.91 -36.26
C LYS A 10 58.65 25.17 -34.78
N LEU A 11 57.84 26.13 -34.35
CA LEU A 11 57.44 26.31 -32.97
C LEU A 11 56.37 25.23 -32.65
N ILE A 12 56.74 24.23 -31.84
CA ILE A 12 55.79 23.33 -31.22
C ILE A 12 55.23 24.07 -30.00
N LYS A 13 53.96 24.49 -30.08
CA LYS A 13 53.22 24.99 -28.92
C LYS A 13 52.81 23.80 -28.06
N LEU A 14 53.48 23.62 -26.92
CA LEU A 14 53.03 22.73 -25.87
C LEU A 14 51.77 23.36 -25.24
N LEU A 15 50.64 22.73 -25.47
CA LEU A 15 49.39 23.08 -24.81
C LEU A 15 49.40 22.37 -23.45
N THR A 16 49.75 23.08 -22.40
CA THR A 16 49.62 22.60 -21.01
C THR A 16 48.15 22.68 -20.64
N VAL A 17 47.44 21.51 -20.63
CA VAL A 17 46.12 21.40 -20.06
C VAL A 17 46.30 21.33 -18.54
N ALA A 18 46.00 22.42 -17.86
CA ALA A 18 45.90 22.44 -16.42
C ALA A 18 44.57 21.73 -16.04
N ILE A 19 44.67 20.48 -15.60
CA ILE A 19 43.56 19.79 -14.95
C ILE A 19 43.41 20.39 -13.57
N ALA A 20 42.46 21.31 -13.41
CA ALA A 20 42.00 21.74 -12.08
C ALA A 20 41.28 20.56 -11.43
N ALA A 21 41.98 19.81 -10.57
CA ALA A 21 41.37 18.87 -9.67
C ALA A 21 40.53 19.67 -8.67
N VAL A 22 39.23 19.72 -8.89
CA VAL A 22 38.28 20.22 -7.91
C VAL A 22 38.23 19.15 -6.81
N PHE A 23 39.00 19.36 -5.75
CA PHE A 23 38.79 18.60 -4.50
C PHE A 23 37.44 19.01 -3.96
N PHE A 24 36.42 18.17 -4.18
CA PHE A 24 35.26 18.17 -3.33
C PHE A 24 35.75 17.73 -1.94
N ILE A 25 35.93 18.68 -1.03
CA ILE A 25 35.96 18.39 0.38
C ILE A 25 34.55 17.88 0.67
N ALA A 26 34.41 16.55 0.73
CA ALA A 26 33.25 15.94 1.38
C ALA A 26 33.34 16.36 2.83
N GLY A 27 32.77 17.50 3.15
CA GLY A 27 32.48 17.82 4.55
C GLY A 27 31.62 16.67 5.05
N ASP A 28 32.03 16.04 6.15
CA ASP A 28 31.19 15.11 6.88
C ASP A 28 29.84 15.80 7.08
N ALA A 29 28.86 15.39 6.31
CA ALA A 29 27.49 15.79 6.56
C ALA A 29 27.16 15.13 7.90
N THR A 30 27.28 15.92 8.97
CA THR A 30 26.85 15.48 10.29
C THR A 30 25.42 15.01 10.13
N ALA A 31 25.19 13.71 10.38
CA ALA A 31 23.88 13.12 10.29
C ALA A 31 22.93 13.99 11.12
N VAL A 32 21.95 14.60 10.47
CA VAL A 32 20.93 15.39 11.15
C VAL A 32 20.09 14.40 11.92
N HIS A 33 20.21 14.42 13.25
CA HIS A 33 19.29 13.69 14.11
C HIS A 33 18.08 14.58 14.36
N ALA A 34 16.90 14.11 13.96
CA ALA A 34 15.68 14.75 14.36
C ALA A 34 15.45 14.51 15.85
N ALA A 35 15.27 15.57 16.62
CA ALA A 35 15.00 15.52 18.05
C ALA A 35 13.51 15.77 18.33
N VAL A 36 13.11 15.43 19.54
CA VAL A 36 11.79 15.85 20.05
C VAL A 36 11.69 17.37 19.98
N GLY A 37 10.64 17.87 19.32
CA GLY A 37 10.41 19.30 19.09
C GLY A 37 10.94 19.81 17.75
N ASP A 38 11.63 18.99 16.96
CA ASP A 38 12.04 19.37 15.62
C ASP A 38 10.85 19.54 14.69
N ARG A 39 10.97 20.51 13.79
CA ARG A 39 9.94 20.83 12.81
C ARG A 39 10.25 20.23 11.46
N GLY A 40 9.18 19.92 10.77
CA GLY A 40 9.20 19.44 9.40
C GLY A 40 8.04 19.97 8.59
N THR A 41 7.89 19.45 7.40
CA THR A 41 6.80 19.79 6.49
C THR A 41 6.27 18.53 5.84
N ASP A 42 5.01 18.56 5.40
CA ASP A 42 4.52 17.57 4.48
C ASP A 42 4.05 18.22 3.18
N GLN A 43 4.22 17.49 2.07
CA GLN A 43 4.10 18.04 0.73
C GLN A 43 3.51 17.03 -0.25
N SER A 44 2.76 17.56 -1.18
CA SER A 44 2.14 16.84 -2.27
C SER A 44 2.60 17.40 -3.63
N GLU A 45 1.86 17.10 -4.68
CA GLU A 45 2.13 17.68 -6.01
C GLU A 45 1.87 19.19 -6.08
N TYR A 46 1.06 19.73 -5.16
CA TYR A 46 0.75 21.18 -5.11
C TYR A 46 1.95 22.04 -4.76
N GLN A 47 2.99 21.49 -4.13
CA GLN A 47 4.25 22.17 -3.84
C GLN A 47 5.27 22.07 -4.99
N GLY A 48 4.88 21.42 -6.10
CA GLY A 48 5.67 21.34 -7.34
C GLY A 48 6.82 20.33 -7.30
N ALA A 49 7.54 20.23 -8.41
CA ALA A 49 8.55 19.19 -8.66
C ALA A 49 9.63 19.06 -7.57
N TYR A 50 10.06 20.18 -7.02
CA TYR A 50 11.17 20.23 -6.06
C TYR A 50 10.69 20.54 -4.63
N GLY A 51 9.37 20.56 -4.44
CA GLY A 51 8.75 20.95 -3.18
C GLY A 51 8.91 22.43 -2.85
N LYS A 52 8.30 22.85 -1.76
CA LYS A 52 8.36 24.19 -1.23
C LYS A 52 9.21 24.24 0.04
N HIS A 53 10.01 25.28 0.20
CA HIS A 53 10.85 25.42 1.36
C HIS A 53 10.13 26.18 2.45
N GLY A 54 10.37 25.73 3.69
CA GLY A 54 9.99 26.44 4.89
C GLY A 54 11.00 27.55 5.25
N TYR A 55 11.47 27.51 6.47
CA TYR A 55 12.41 28.50 7.03
C TYR A 55 13.88 28.06 6.96
N GLY A 56 14.15 26.82 6.48
CA GLY A 56 15.50 26.28 6.30
C GLY A 56 16.07 25.57 7.54
N ASP A 57 15.30 25.50 8.63
CA ASP A 57 15.67 24.79 9.86
C ASP A 57 14.87 23.50 10.08
N GLU A 58 14.02 23.12 9.12
CA GLU A 58 13.28 21.87 9.15
C GLU A 58 14.23 20.67 9.08
N LYS A 59 13.94 19.64 9.90
CA LYS A 59 14.75 18.42 10.01
C LYS A 59 14.19 17.25 9.23
N PHE A 60 12.92 17.27 8.95
CA PHE A 60 12.26 16.20 8.22
C PHE A 60 11.22 16.73 7.21
N MET A 61 10.86 15.87 6.26
CA MET A 61 9.82 16.15 5.29
C MET A 61 9.08 14.85 4.93
N PHE A 62 7.77 14.95 4.77
CA PHE A 62 6.94 13.89 4.18
C PHE A 62 6.58 14.26 2.74
N SER A 63 6.78 13.33 1.80
CA SER A 63 6.36 13.51 0.42
C SER A 63 5.24 12.54 0.07
N GLN A 64 4.18 13.05 -0.52
CA GLN A 64 3.07 12.23 -1.01
C GLN A 64 3.49 11.43 -2.24
N ILE A 65 3.47 10.11 -2.12
CA ILE A 65 3.72 9.22 -3.27
C ILE A 65 2.54 9.20 -4.24
N GLY A 66 1.39 9.59 -3.77
CA GLY A 66 0.12 9.59 -4.47
C GLY A 66 -1.02 9.15 -3.56
N GLY A 67 -2.14 8.77 -4.14
CA GLY A 67 -3.31 8.37 -3.39
C GLY A 67 -4.18 7.34 -4.09
N TYR A 68 -5.06 6.76 -3.30
CA TYR A 68 -6.14 5.89 -3.74
C TYR A 68 -7.46 6.61 -3.53
N TYR A 69 -8.06 7.11 -4.61
CA TYR A 69 -9.25 7.94 -4.61
C TYR A 69 -10.42 7.19 -5.24
N ASN A 70 -11.41 6.79 -4.45
CA ASN A 70 -12.63 6.09 -4.94
C ASN A 70 -12.33 4.90 -5.88
N GLY A 71 -11.30 4.12 -5.60
CA GLY A 71 -10.92 2.97 -6.42
C GLY A 71 -9.88 3.28 -7.51
N SER A 72 -9.44 4.52 -7.64
CA SER A 72 -8.45 4.94 -8.63
C SER A 72 -7.11 5.25 -8.01
N PHE A 73 -6.03 4.84 -8.67
CA PHE A 73 -4.66 5.20 -8.30
C PHE A 73 -4.30 6.53 -8.94
N VAL A 74 -3.81 7.46 -8.14
CA VAL A 74 -3.31 8.76 -8.59
C VAL A 74 -1.89 8.94 -8.09
N PRO A 75 -0.86 8.43 -8.79
CA PRO A 75 0.52 8.63 -8.41
C PRO A 75 0.95 10.08 -8.63
N HIS A 76 1.70 10.64 -7.68
CA HIS A 76 2.21 12.00 -7.80
C HIS A 76 3.54 12.03 -8.56
N TRP A 77 3.56 12.76 -9.64
CA TRP A 77 4.74 12.93 -10.51
C TRP A 77 5.90 13.66 -9.82
N THR A 78 5.60 14.40 -8.76
CA THR A 78 6.55 15.18 -7.96
C THR A 78 7.31 14.36 -6.92
N TYR A 79 6.82 13.17 -6.56
CA TYR A 79 7.31 12.40 -5.43
C TYR A 79 8.82 12.14 -5.49
N ASN A 80 9.31 11.58 -6.60
CA ASN A 80 10.71 11.21 -6.72
C ASN A 80 11.65 12.41 -6.63
N SER A 81 11.30 13.52 -7.28
CA SER A 81 12.12 14.74 -7.27
C SER A 81 12.08 15.45 -5.92
N GLN A 82 10.94 15.46 -5.24
CA GLN A 82 10.85 15.98 -3.87
C GLN A 82 11.71 15.16 -2.90
N VAL A 83 11.59 13.81 -2.93
CA VAL A 83 12.42 12.93 -2.10
C VAL A 83 13.91 13.20 -2.30
N GLN A 84 14.37 13.29 -3.56
CA GLN A 84 15.78 13.56 -3.88
C GLN A 84 16.21 14.95 -3.41
N THR A 85 15.40 15.98 -3.65
CA THR A 85 15.69 17.36 -3.30
C THR A 85 15.91 17.53 -1.79
N PHE A 86 15.00 16.99 -0.97
CA PHE A 86 15.08 17.19 0.47
C PHE A 86 16.13 16.27 1.14
N ARG A 87 16.35 15.07 0.60
CA ARG A 87 17.49 14.23 1.02
C ARG A 87 18.84 14.89 0.74
N ALA A 88 18.99 15.52 -0.43
CA ALA A 88 20.21 16.24 -0.76
C ALA A 88 20.49 17.44 0.18
N ARG A 89 19.48 17.90 0.91
CA ARG A 89 19.59 18.95 1.95
C ARG A 89 19.87 18.38 3.33
N GLY A 90 20.03 17.07 3.46
CA GLY A 90 20.28 16.41 4.73
C GLY A 90 19.02 16.20 5.57
N GLN A 91 17.81 16.46 5.08
CA GLN A 91 16.59 16.21 5.81
C GLN A 91 16.22 14.71 5.81
N HIS A 92 15.58 14.25 6.88
CA HIS A 92 14.95 12.94 6.93
C HIS A 92 13.66 12.99 6.11
N VAL A 93 13.64 12.25 5.01
CA VAL A 93 12.49 12.26 4.10
C VAL A 93 11.68 10.98 4.28
N HIS A 94 10.40 11.15 4.49
CA HIS A 94 9.42 10.11 4.68
C HIS A 94 8.37 10.11 3.56
N THR A 95 7.50 9.12 3.56
CA THR A 95 6.47 8.95 2.55
C THR A 95 5.09 8.98 3.19
N TYR A 96 4.08 9.52 2.50
CA TYR A 96 2.69 9.27 2.85
C TYR A 96 1.87 8.86 1.63
N ILE A 97 0.78 8.13 1.89
CA ILE A 97 -0.16 7.61 0.89
C ILE A 97 -1.55 8.07 1.29
N TYR A 98 -2.20 8.88 0.46
CA TYR A 98 -3.60 9.23 0.67
C TYR A 98 -4.48 8.00 0.46
N ALA A 99 -5.34 7.69 1.43
CA ALA A 99 -5.96 6.39 1.59
C ALA A 99 -7.49 6.46 1.71
N GLN A 100 -8.18 6.68 0.59
CA GLN A 100 -9.64 6.66 0.52
C GLN A 100 -10.15 5.27 0.15
N PHE A 101 -10.02 4.31 1.05
CA PHE A 101 -10.48 2.95 0.83
C PHE A 101 -11.62 2.57 1.77
N SER A 102 -12.41 1.60 1.34
CA SER A 102 -13.40 0.90 2.15
C SER A 102 -13.10 -0.58 2.13
N GLY A 103 -12.66 -1.13 3.26
CA GLY A 103 -12.34 -2.54 3.41
C GLY A 103 -10.91 -2.94 2.98
N ARG A 104 -10.48 -4.08 3.51
CA ARG A 104 -9.11 -4.61 3.35
C ARG A 104 -8.69 -4.82 1.91
N TRP A 105 -9.62 -5.18 1.03
CA TRP A 105 -9.28 -5.43 -0.36
C TRP A 105 -8.75 -4.18 -1.06
N GLN A 106 -9.43 -3.04 -0.86
CA GLN A 106 -8.97 -1.78 -1.44
C GLN A 106 -7.66 -1.31 -0.81
N ALA A 107 -7.51 -1.47 0.51
CA ALA A 107 -6.26 -1.22 1.20
C ALA A 107 -5.11 -2.07 0.63
N ASP A 108 -5.36 -3.35 0.35
CA ASP A 108 -4.38 -4.25 -0.24
C ASP A 108 -3.99 -3.84 -1.65
N GLN A 109 -4.96 -3.49 -2.50
CA GLN A 109 -4.68 -2.97 -3.85
C GLN A 109 -3.83 -1.71 -3.81
N MET A 110 -4.16 -0.77 -2.93
CA MET A 110 -3.41 0.47 -2.73
C MET A 110 -1.97 0.19 -2.32
N LEU A 111 -1.76 -0.66 -1.32
CA LEU A 111 -0.43 -0.96 -0.79
C LEU A 111 0.41 -1.81 -1.76
N ASN A 112 -0.19 -2.74 -2.50
CA ASN A 112 0.49 -3.50 -3.56
C ASN A 112 0.98 -2.58 -4.68
N TYR A 113 0.27 -1.50 -4.93
CA TYR A 113 0.69 -0.51 -5.92
C TYR A 113 1.78 0.41 -5.38
N TYR A 114 1.63 1.01 -4.18
CA TYR A 114 2.52 2.05 -3.69
C TYR A 114 3.77 1.54 -2.98
N LEU A 115 3.70 0.47 -2.15
CA LEU A 115 4.84 0.03 -1.35
C LEU A 115 6.08 -0.33 -2.18
N PRO A 116 5.98 -0.99 -3.37
CA PRO A 116 7.16 -1.24 -4.21
C PRO A 116 7.78 0.02 -4.82
N ARG A 117 7.07 1.15 -4.77
CA ARG A 117 7.46 2.43 -5.38
C ARG A 117 8.03 3.44 -4.38
N VAL A 118 8.03 3.10 -3.09
CA VAL A 118 8.59 3.95 -2.03
C VAL A 118 10.10 4.14 -2.25
N GLN A 119 10.54 5.41 -2.30
CA GLN A 119 11.94 5.80 -2.56
C GLN A 119 12.68 6.27 -1.29
N THR A 120 11.98 6.35 -0.17
CA THR A 120 12.58 6.67 1.13
C THR A 120 13.24 5.42 1.74
N PRO A 121 14.24 5.57 2.63
CA PRO A 121 14.99 4.43 3.15
C PRO A 121 14.10 3.40 3.87
N ARG A 122 14.52 2.15 3.87
CA ARG A 122 13.91 1.13 4.73
C ARG A 122 13.97 1.58 6.19
N GLY A 123 12.91 1.31 6.93
CA GLY A 123 12.74 1.80 8.29
C GLY A 123 12.16 3.20 8.38
N SER A 124 12.23 4.03 7.32
CA SER A 124 11.59 5.34 7.33
C SER A 124 10.07 5.23 7.49
N ILE A 125 9.40 6.33 7.80
CA ILE A 125 7.97 6.33 7.97
C ILE A 125 7.28 6.22 6.59
N VAL A 126 6.27 5.36 6.52
CA VAL A 126 5.23 5.40 5.49
C VAL A 126 3.91 5.67 6.21
N ALA A 127 3.41 6.89 6.09
CA ALA A 127 2.17 7.30 6.71
C ALA A 127 0.96 6.86 5.87
N LEU A 128 -0.05 6.36 6.56
CA LEU A 128 -1.37 6.09 6.00
C LEU A 128 -2.26 7.29 6.29
N ASP A 129 -2.57 8.06 5.27
CA ASP A 129 -3.33 9.29 5.34
C ASP A 129 -4.82 9.01 5.12
N VAL A 130 -5.60 9.10 6.19
CA VAL A 130 -7.03 8.72 6.24
C VAL A 130 -7.87 9.93 6.64
N GLU A 131 -8.39 10.63 5.64
CA GLU A 131 -9.13 11.88 5.85
C GLU A 131 -10.53 11.88 5.24
N SER A 132 -10.86 10.87 4.46
CA SER A 132 -12.13 10.84 3.72
C SER A 132 -12.57 9.42 3.40
N GLY A 133 -13.76 9.31 2.81
CA GLY A 133 -14.36 8.03 2.47
C GLY A 133 -15.06 7.39 3.65
N ASN A 134 -15.10 6.08 3.65
CA ASN A 134 -15.73 5.29 4.72
C ASN A 134 -14.76 4.21 5.21
N PRO A 135 -13.66 4.60 5.85
CA PRO A 135 -12.70 3.65 6.40
C PRO A 135 -13.31 2.85 7.54
N ASP A 136 -12.82 1.65 7.76
CA ASP A 136 -13.14 0.85 8.94
C ASP A 136 -11.86 0.50 9.71
N THR A 137 -12.01 0.26 11.00
CA THR A 137 -10.88 -0.02 11.92
C THR A 137 -10.02 -1.18 11.44
N ASP A 138 -10.66 -2.24 10.95
CA ASP A 138 -9.98 -3.46 10.52
C ASP A 138 -9.11 -3.23 9.29
N SER A 139 -9.61 -2.48 8.32
CA SER A 139 -8.87 -2.13 7.09
C SER A 139 -7.70 -1.22 7.37
N VAL A 140 -7.86 -0.25 8.29
CA VAL A 140 -6.78 0.66 8.70
C VAL A 140 -5.68 -0.12 9.45
N LEU A 141 -6.04 -0.96 10.42
CA LEU A 141 -5.08 -1.84 11.11
C LEU A 141 -4.36 -2.78 10.15
N TYR A 142 -5.08 -3.34 9.19
CA TYR A 142 -4.51 -4.18 8.15
C TYR A 142 -3.47 -3.41 7.33
N ALA A 143 -3.82 -2.20 6.88
CA ALA A 143 -2.93 -1.37 6.07
C ALA A 143 -1.65 -0.99 6.84
N LEU A 144 -1.76 -0.56 8.10
CA LEU A 144 -0.62 -0.26 8.95
C LEU A 144 0.27 -1.50 9.19
N GLY A 145 -0.34 -2.67 9.39
CA GLY A 145 0.37 -3.96 9.50
C GLY A 145 1.14 -4.31 8.22
N ARG A 146 0.56 -4.04 7.03
CA ARG A 146 1.20 -4.27 5.74
C ARG A 146 2.40 -3.34 5.51
N ILE A 147 2.29 -2.07 5.91
CA ILE A 147 3.39 -1.10 5.88
C ILE A 147 4.54 -1.59 6.76
N LYS A 148 4.24 -2.03 7.99
CA LYS A 148 5.22 -2.60 8.91
C LYS A 148 5.89 -3.87 8.34
N ALA A 149 5.10 -4.78 7.78
CA ALA A 149 5.60 -6.01 7.17
C ALA A 149 6.51 -5.74 5.95
N ALA A 150 6.30 -4.62 5.27
CA ALA A 150 7.15 -4.14 4.18
C ALA A 150 8.46 -3.50 4.67
N GLY A 151 8.71 -3.46 5.98
CA GLY A 151 9.96 -2.94 6.56
C GLY A 151 10.00 -1.42 6.72
N TYR A 152 8.83 -0.77 6.81
CA TYR A 152 8.69 0.65 7.08
C TYR A 152 8.07 0.90 8.46
N THR A 153 8.24 2.09 9.01
CA THR A 153 7.55 2.53 10.21
C THR A 153 6.15 3.03 9.85
N PRO A 154 5.08 2.31 10.25
CA PRO A 154 3.73 2.78 10.00
C PRO A 154 3.32 3.87 10.97
N ILE A 155 2.60 4.88 10.47
CA ILE A 155 1.92 5.89 11.27
C ILE A 155 0.56 6.19 10.65
N LEU A 156 -0.46 6.44 11.46
CA LEU A 156 -1.78 6.85 10.98
C LEU A 156 -1.87 8.37 11.04
N TYR A 157 -2.13 9.00 9.88
CA TYR A 157 -2.42 10.44 9.80
C TYR A 157 -3.90 10.70 9.56
N GLY A 158 -4.37 11.82 10.09
CA GLY A 158 -5.67 12.42 9.82
C GLY A 158 -6.10 13.42 10.88
N TYR A 159 -7.26 14.04 10.64
CA TYR A 159 -7.92 14.88 11.65
C TYR A 159 -8.54 14.05 12.75
N LYS A 160 -8.25 14.37 14.02
CA LYS A 160 -8.79 13.62 15.16
C LYS A 160 -10.30 13.41 15.07
N ASN A 161 -11.07 14.46 14.76
CA ASN A 161 -12.52 14.38 14.69
C ASN A 161 -13.02 13.44 13.58
N PHE A 162 -12.35 13.41 12.44
CA PHE A 162 -12.69 12.45 11.40
C PHE A 162 -12.41 11.01 11.86
N LEU A 163 -11.21 10.77 12.38
CA LEU A 163 -10.78 9.44 12.77
C LEU A 163 -11.66 8.83 13.88
N VAL A 164 -11.96 9.58 14.97
CA VAL A 164 -12.78 9.05 16.08
C VAL A 164 -14.23 8.74 15.67
N ASN A 165 -14.73 9.40 14.63
CA ASN A 165 -16.10 9.17 14.13
C ASN A 165 -16.21 8.01 13.14
N HIS A 166 -15.09 7.54 12.57
CA HIS A 166 -15.12 6.49 11.53
C HIS A 166 -14.44 5.19 11.98
N ILE A 167 -13.46 5.28 12.89
CA ILE A 167 -12.67 4.12 13.31
C ILE A 167 -12.47 4.10 14.83
N ASN A 168 -12.14 2.94 15.38
CA ASN A 168 -11.75 2.83 16.78
C ASN A 168 -10.30 3.34 16.97
N LEU A 169 -10.15 4.68 16.94
CA LEU A 169 -8.85 5.35 17.06
C LEU A 169 -8.15 4.99 18.37
N GLN A 170 -8.93 4.81 19.47
CA GLN A 170 -8.39 4.40 20.77
C GLN A 170 -7.67 3.06 20.69
N TYR A 171 -8.24 2.09 19.99
CA TYR A 171 -7.62 0.78 19.80
C TYR A 171 -6.39 0.85 18.89
N ILE A 172 -6.49 1.61 17.80
CA ILE A 172 -5.35 1.80 16.87
C ILE A 172 -4.16 2.44 17.60
N SER A 173 -4.42 3.45 18.42
CA SER A 173 -3.37 4.17 19.16
C SER A 173 -2.61 3.31 20.17
N THR A 174 -3.16 2.16 20.59
CA THR A 174 -2.43 1.20 21.43
C THR A 174 -1.37 0.41 20.65
N GLN A 175 -1.45 0.38 19.33
CA GLN A 175 -0.61 -0.47 18.47
C GLN A 175 0.30 0.34 17.52
N TYR A 176 -0.16 1.51 17.11
CA TYR A 176 0.53 2.35 16.13
C TYR A 176 0.56 3.81 16.58
N PRO A 177 1.64 4.53 16.29
CA PRO A 177 1.73 5.96 16.53
C PRO A 177 0.75 6.72 15.62
N LEU A 178 0.35 7.90 16.09
CA LEU A 178 -0.54 8.81 15.37
C LEU A 178 0.20 10.07 14.95
N TRP A 179 -0.16 10.57 13.78
CA TRP A 179 0.16 11.89 13.29
C TRP A 179 -1.16 12.62 13.12
N LEU A 180 -1.46 13.53 14.03
CA LEU A 180 -2.75 14.20 14.07
C LEU A 180 -2.64 15.66 13.65
N ALA A 181 -3.59 16.10 12.84
CA ALA A 181 -3.74 17.48 12.41
C ALA A 181 -4.78 18.21 13.27
N GLU A 182 -4.42 19.41 13.73
CA GLU A 182 -5.35 20.35 14.36
C GLU A 182 -4.74 21.76 14.31
N TYR A 183 -5.49 22.73 13.78
CA TYR A 183 -5.05 24.12 13.77
C TYR A 183 -6.24 25.09 13.82
N PRO A 184 -6.08 26.28 14.46
CA PRO A 184 -7.20 27.17 14.72
C PRO A 184 -7.68 27.96 13.50
N ASP A 185 -6.79 28.19 12.53
CA ASP A 185 -6.99 29.05 11.38
C ASP A 185 -5.93 28.78 10.29
N TYR A 186 -5.99 29.54 9.22
CA TYR A 186 -5.05 29.49 8.08
C TYR A 186 -3.99 30.61 8.13
N SER A 187 -3.74 31.21 9.29
CA SER A 187 -2.66 32.20 9.44
C SER A 187 -1.30 31.54 9.31
N VAL A 188 -0.31 32.28 8.78
CA VAL A 188 1.07 31.80 8.69
C VAL A 188 1.62 31.51 10.10
N ARG A 189 2.04 30.25 10.33
CA ARG A 189 2.52 29.77 11.63
C ARG A 189 3.83 29.01 11.48
N ARG A 190 4.89 29.64 11.98
CA ARG A 190 6.20 28.98 12.03
C ARG A 190 6.32 27.98 13.19
N TYR A 191 5.58 28.16 14.27
CA TYR A 191 5.69 27.34 15.48
C TYR A 191 4.33 26.76 15.88
N PRO A 192 4.31 25.55 16.46
CA PRO A 192 3.08 24.94 16.92
C PRO A 192 2.40 25.76 18.03
N ASN A 193 1.09 25.86 17.94
CA ASN A 193 0.27 26.35 19.04
C ASN A 193 -0.32 25.16 19.80
N PHE A 194 0.34 24.75 20.86
CA PHE A 194 -0.11 23.61 21.68
C PHE A 194 -1.44 23.85 22.41
N GLY A 195 -1.99 25.06 22.39
CA GLY A 195 -3.37 25.30 22.84
C GLY A 195 -4.42 24.62 21.96
N PHE A 196 -4.05 24.22 20.73
CA PHE A 196 -4.88 23.47 19.80
C PHE A 196 -4.37 22.04 19.58
N PHE A 197 -3.51 21.56 20.45
CA PHE A 197 -2.99 20.20 20.34
C PHE A 197 -4.12 19.16 20.41
N PRO A 198 -4.23 18.26 19.43
CA PRO A 198 -5.30 17.26 19.36
C PRO A 198 -5.03 16.13 20.38
N SER A 199 -5.14 16.43 21.67
CA SER A 199 -4.83 15.50 22.75
C SER A 199 -5.44 14.13 22.51
N PHE A 200 -4.58 13.14 22.36
CA PHE A 200 -4.92 11.72 22.20
C PHE A 200 -3.73 10.85 22.63
N ASN A 201 -3.96 9.54 22.76
CA ASN A 201 -2.89 8.61 23.10
C ASN A 201 -1.96 8.41 21.89
N ASN A 202 -0.64 8.28 22.18
CA ASN A 202 0.38 7.91 21.18
C ASN A 202 0.47 8.85 19.97
N VAL A 203 0.24 10.16 20.17
CA VAL A 203 0.49 11.17 19.14
C VAL A 203 2.00 11.39 19.04
N ALA A 204 2.58 10.96 17.93
CA ALA A 204 4.01 11.06 17.68
C ALA A 204 4.39 12.27 16.84
N ILE A 205 3.47 12.74 15.99
CA ILE A 205 3.65 13.94 15.16
C ILE A 205 2.38 14.79 15.24
N PHE A 206 2.56 16.10 15.32
CA PHE A 206 1.49 17.07 15.33
C PHE A 206 1.61 17.98 14.11
N GLN A 207 0.67 17.91 13.16
CA GLN A 207 0.52 18.90 12.10
C GLN A 207 -0.25 20.08 12.66
N PHE A 208 0.44 21.22 12.85
CA PHE A 208 -0.08 22.37 13.57
C PHE A 208 -0.53 23.50 12.67
N THR A 209 -0.35 23.39 11.34
CA THR A 209 -0.75 24.40 10.37
C THR A 209 -0.75 23.84 8.95
N SER A 210 -1.65 24.33 8.11
CA SER A 210 -1.59 24.18 6.65
C SER A 210 -0.97 25.41 5.95
N THR A 211 -0.49 26.37 6.75
CA THR A 211 0.10 27.62 6.26
C THR A 211 1.38 27.93 7.05
N TYR A 212 2.34 26.99 6.97
CA TYR A 212 3.65 27.14 7.61
C TYR A 212 4.40 28.34 7.07
N VAL A 213 4.32 28.57 5.76
CA VAL A 213 4.79 29.77 5.07
C VAL A 213 3.70 30.35 4.18
N TRP A 214 3.85 31.59 3.78
CA TRP A 214 2.94 32.26 2.86
C TRP A 214 2.70 31.42 1.58
N GLY A 215 1.44 31.31 1.17
CA GLY A 215 1.04 30.55 -0.01
C GLY A 215 0.92 29.03 0.22
N GLY A 216 0.77 28.60 1.47
CA GLY A 216 0.42 27.22 1.84
C GLY A 216 1.61 26.25 1.84
N LEU A 217 1.82 25.64 2.97
CA LEU A 217 2.73 24.53 3.21
C LEU A 217 2.37 23.96 4.56
N ASP A 218 2.22 22.68 4.68
CA ASP A 218 1.87 22.04 5.93
C ASP A 218 3.09 21.96 6.85
N GLY A 219 2.88 22.28 8.11
CA GLY A 219 3.94 22.35 9.11
C GLY A 219 3.70 21.40 10.27
N ASP A 220 4.72 20.61 10.57
CA ASP A 220 4.71 19.52 11.53
C ASP A 220 5.73 19.69 12.62
N VAL A 221 5.48 19.07 13.78
CA VAL A 221 6.44 18.92 14.87
C VAL A 221 6.52 17.47 15.32
N ASP A 222 7.73 16.94 15.41
CA ASP A 222 8.00 15.60 15.95
C ASP A 222 7.97 15.66 17.48
N LEU A 223 7.09 14.88 18.10
CA LEU A 223 6.90 14.83 19.55
C LEU A 223 7.67 13.70 20.23
N THR A 224 8.23 12.77 19.48
CA THR A 224 8.81 11.52 20.01
C THR A 224 10.18 11.17 19.45
N GLY A 225 10.66 11.87 18.42
CA GLY A 225 11.86 11.53 17.68
C GLY A 225 11.63 10.44 16.63
N ILE A 226 10.37 10.10 16.30
CA ILE A 226 10.02 9.04 15.37
C ILE A 226 10.55 9.29 13.95
N THR A 227 10.77 10.56 13.59
CA THR A 227 11.30 10.95 12.28
C THR A 227 12.78 10.59 12.08
N ASN A 228 13.45 10.02 13.12
CA ASN A 228 14.76 9.37 12.96
C ASN A 228 14.67 7.96 12.37
N ASN A 229 13.50 7.33 12.36
CA ASN A 229 13.35 5.96 11.89
C ASN A 229 13.77 5.83 10.42
N GLY A 230 14.63 4.86 10.14
CA GLY A 230 15.27 4.67 8.82
C GLY A 230 16.55 5.48 8.61
N TYR A 231 16.96 6.32 9.57
CA TYR A 231 18.13 7.21 9.49
C TYR A 231 19.16 7.00 10.62
N THR A 232 18.87 6.13 11.57
CA THR A 232 19.68 5.94 12.80
C THR A 232 20.86 4.97 12.64
N GLN A 233 21.28 4.63 11.43
CA GLN A 233 22.42 3.75 11.21
C GLN A 233 23.59 4.50 10.60
N ASN A 234 24.72 4.59 11.34
CA ASN A 234 26.04 4.83 10.77
C ASN A 234 26.43 3.64 9.88
N THR A 235 25.90 3.57 8.68
CA THR A 235 26.46 2.70 7.63
C THR A 235 26.74 3.58 6.42
N ASN A 236 28.05 3.73 6.12
CA ASN A 236 28.50 4.17 4.82
C ASN A 236 27.60 3.56 3.75
N PRO A 237 27.06 4.34 2.82
CA PRO A 237 26.29 3.79 1.70
C PRO A 237 27.27 3.00 0.83
N THR A 238 27.44 1.75 1.10
CA THR A 238 27.89 0.84 0.06
C THR A 238 26.77 0.80 -0.95
N ILE A 239 27.02 1.40 -2.11
CA ILE A 239 26.15 1.26 -3.27
C ILE A 239 26.19 -0.23 -3.64
N THR A 240 25.31 -1.00 -3.07
CA THR A 240 25.03 -2.34 -3.57
C THR A 240 24.13 -2.17 -4.78
N GLN A 241 24.71 -2.45 -5.94
CA GLN A 241 23.97 -2.70 -7.18
C GLN A 241 22.81 -3.67 -6.88
N PRO A 242 21.74 -3.64 -7.67
CA PRO A 242 20.62 -4.56 -7.51
C PRO A 242 21.20 -5.98 -7.56
N VAL A 243 21.18 -6.68 -6.44
CA VAL A 243 21.44 -8.10 -6.40
C VAL A 243 20.30 -8.75 -7.17
N GLN A 244 20.60 -9.22 -8.37
CA GLN A 244 19.77 -10.19 -9.03
C GLN A 244 19.62 -11.38 -8.07
N HIS A 245 18.43 -11.58 -7.54
CA HIS A 245 18.13 -12.83 -6.86
C HIS A 245 18.30 -13.96 -7.86
N PRO A 246 19.18 -14.92 -7.58
CA PRO A 246 19.15 -16.19 -8.31
C PRO A 246 17.75 -16.77 -8.10
N ALA A 247 17.13 -17.21 -9.18
CA ALA A 247 15.91 -17.97 -9.12
C ALA A 247 16.16 -19.21 -8.26
N THR A 248 15.81 -19.15 -6.98
CA THR A 248 15.82 -20.33 -6.12
C THR A 248 14.60 -21.16 -6.50
N THR A 249 14.86 -22.29 -7.11
CA THR A 249 13.94 -23.41 -7.23
C THR A 249 13.19 -23.60 -5.90
N PRO A 250 11.86 -23.72 -5.89
CA PRO A 250 11.12 -23.91 -4.65
C PRO A 250 11.61 -25.17 -3.95
N LYS A 251 12.36 -25.01 -2.85
CA LYS A 251 12.66 -26.11 -1.95
C LYS A 251 11.36 -26.52 -1.29
N ALA A 252 10.94 -27.75 -1.51
CA ALA A 252 9.75 -28.32 -0.92
C ALA A 252 9.75 -28.07 0.60
N GLN A 253 8.79 -27.25 1.06
CA GLN A 253 8.59 -26.98 2.48
C GLN A 253 8.01 -28.23 3.14
N PRO A 254 8.43 -28.61 4.36
CA PRO A 254 7.88 -29.76 5.06
C PRO A 254 6.38 -29.64 5.20
N ARG A 255 5.63 -30.69 4.88
CA ARG A 255 4.21 -30.81 5.15
C ARG A 255 3.97 -30.70 6.65
N VAL A 256 3.43 -29.56 7.08
CA VAL A 256 2.97 -29.40 8.46
C VAL A 256 1.56 -29.97 8.54
N SER A 257 1.40 -31.11 9.22
CA SER A 257 0.12 -31.79 9.44
C SER A 257 -0.67 -31.20 10.62
N SER A 258 -0.59 -29.88 10.86
CA SER A 258 -1.38 -29.27 11.90
C SER A 258 -2.74 -28.84 11.35
N SER A 259 -3.82 -29.25 11.99
CA SER A 259 -5.19 -28.86 11.65
C SER A 259 -5.54 -27.42 12.13
N THR A 260 -4.61 -26.75 12.80
CA THR A 260 -4.80 -25.42 13.39
C THR A 260 -3.58 -24.54 13.16
N TYR A 261 -3.82 -23.22 13.15
CA TYR A 261 -2.83 -22.18 13.07
C TYR A 261 -3.06 -21.14 14.15
N THR A 262 -2.03 -20.75 14.87
CA THR A 262 -2.10 -19.63 15.80
C THR A 262 -1.74 -18.36 15.07
N VAL A 263 -2.67 -17.41 15.03
CA VAL A 263 -2.51 -16.10 14.41
C VAL A 263 -1.32 -15.38 15.02
N ARG A 264 -0.46 -14.83 14.19
CA ARG A 264 0.69 -14.04 14.58
C ARG A 264 0.44 -12.57 14.26
N TYR A 265 1.21 -11.69 14.84
CA TYR A 265 1.20 -10.28 14.51
C TYR A 265 1.47 -10.07 13.01
N GLY A 266 0.62 -9.27 12.35
CA GLY A 266 0.72 -9.02 10.90
C GLY A 266 0.01 -10.05 10.00
N ASP A 267 -0.58 -11.10 10.58
CA ASP A 267 -1.37 -12.07 9.81
C ASP A 267 -2.70 -11.47 9.33
N SER A 268 -3.14 -11.92 8.17
CA SER A 268 -4.46 -11.66 7.62
C SER A 268 -5.11 -12.98 7.17
N TRP A 269 -6.43 -12.96 6.97
CA TRP A 269 -7.14 -14.12 6.40
C TRP A 269 -6.48 -14.58 5.09
N TRP A 270 -6.08 -13.62 4.24
CA TRP A 270 -5.40 -13.93 2.98
C TRP A 270 -4.01 -14.54 3.20
N ALA A 271 -3.17 -13.93 4.07
CA ALA A 271 -1.81 -14.40 4.30
C ALA A 271 -1.79 -15.83 4.87
N ILE A 272 -2.69 -16.11 5.84
CA ILE A 272 -2.83 -17.44 6.43
C ILE A 272 -3.39 -18.41 5.37
N ALA A 273 -4.44 -18.04 4.65
CA ALA A 273 -5.02 -18.88 3.61
C ALA A 273 -4.01 -19.23 2.52
N ASN A 274 -3.25 -18.23 2.04
CA ASN A 274 -2.20 -18.43 1.03
C ASN A 274 -1.08 -19.34 1.52
N LYS A 275 -0.64 -19.17 2.79
CA LYS A 275 0.37 -20.04 3.42
C LYS A 275 -0.04 -21.52 3.44
N TYR A 276 -1.33 -21.80 3.56
CA TYR A 276 -1.89 -23.16 3.61
C TYR A 276 -2.60 -23.57 2.32
N ASN A 277 -2.42 -22.78 1.26
CA ASN A 277 -3.07 -23.00 -0.05
C ASN A 277 -4.58 -23.17 0.07
N MET A 278 -5.22 -22.30 0.85
CA MET A 278 -6.66 -22.27 1.12
C MET A 278 -7.28 -21.03 0.49
N ASN A 279 -8.57 -21.07 0.22
CA ASN A 279 -9.34 -19.88 -0.03
C ASN A 279 -9.57 -19.11 1.29
N MET A 280 -9.33 -17.80 1.33
CA MET A 280 -9.46 -16.99 2.56
C MET A 280 -10.88 -16.94 3.10
N TYR A 281 -11.88 -16.99 2.22
CA TYR A 281 -13.30 -17.04 2.60
C TYR A 281 -13.64 -18.37 3.25
N ASP A 282 -13.07 -19.46 2.75
CA ASP A 282 -13.22 -20.79 3.35
C ASP A 282 -12.52 -20.86 4.71
N LEU A 283 -11.32 -20.29 4.81
CA LEU A 283 -10.61 -20.22 6.08
C LEU A 283 -11.44 -19.44 7.12
N ALA A 284 -11.96 -18.27 6.78
CA ALA A 284 -12.80 -17.50 7.68
C ALA A 284 -14.07 -18.28 8.07
N ARG A 285 -14.74 -18.87 7.11
CA ARG A 285 -16.00 -19.63 7.31
C ARG A 285 -15.83 -20.84 8.22
N ILE A 286 -14.79 -21.66 8.03
CA ILE A 286 -14.56 -22.83 8.90
C ILE A 286 -14.23 -22.44 10.35
N ASN A 287 -13.93 -21.18 10.58
CA ASN A 287 -13.72 -20.58 11.90
C ASN A 287 -14.93 -19.81 12.41
N GLY A 288 -16.11 -19.95 11.76
CA GLY A 288 -17.33 -19.24 12.16
C GLY A 288 -17.24 -17.72 11.99
N LYS A 289 -16.38 -17.25 11.08
CA LYS A 289 -16.07 -15.83 10.84
C LYS A 289 -16.26 -15.47 9.35
N SER A 290 -16.32 -14.18 9.07
CA SER A 290 -16.18 -13.65 7.71
C SER A 290 -14.75 -13.11 7.51
N ILE A 291 -14.36 -12.86 6.28
CA ILE A 291 -13.07 -12.19 5.99
C ILE A 291 -12.99 -10.76 6.56
N ASN A 292 -14.14 -10.17 6.89
CA ASN A 292 -14.25 -8.87 7.55
C ASN A 292 -14.14 -8.99 9.09
N SER A 293 -14.12 -10.20 9.63
CA SER A 293 -13.90 -10.42 11.07
C SER A 293 -12.43 -10.22 11.42
N VAL A 294 -12.16 -9.46 12.47
CA VAL A 294 -10.79 -9.29 12.98
C VAL A 294 -10.28 -10.61 13.52
N ILE A 295 -9.03 -10.93 13.23
CA ILE A 295 -8.26 -12.00 13.86
C ILE A 295 -7.14 -11.39 14.69
N TYR A 296 -6.95 -11.89 15.89
CA TYR A 296 -5.98 -11.35 16.84
C TYR A 296 -4.78 -12.26 16.99
N PRO A 297 -3.57 -11.71 17.21
CA PRO A 297 -2.41 -12.50 17.61
C PRO A 297 -2.73 -13.38 18.82
N GLY A 298 -2.33 -14.66 18.77
CA GLY A 298 -2.68 -15.66 19.77
C GLY A 298 -3.99 -16.41 19.50
N GLN A 299 -4.86 -15.92 18.61
CA GLN A 299 -6.07 -16.62 18.22
C GLN A 299 -5.73 -17.87 17.43
N THR A 300 -6.33 -19.01 17.80
CA THR A 300 -6.18 -20.25 17.06
C THR A 300 -7.26 -20.37 16.00
N LEU A 301 -6.84 -20.55 14.75
CA LEU A 301 -7.70 -20.79 13.59
C LEU A 301 -7.60 -22.26 13.17
N ARG A 302 -8.72 -22.85 12.84
CA ARG A 302 -8.77 -24.14 12.13
C ARG A 302 -8.27 -23.88 10.70
N ILE A 303 -7.32 -24.71 10.26
CA ILE A 303 -6.86 -24.75 8.87
C ILE A 303 -7.12 -26.17 8.36
N ARG A 304 -7.67 -26.25 7.16
CA ARG A 304 -7.68 -27.50 6.42
C ARG A 304 -6.61 -27.33 5.34
N ALA A 305 -5.52 -28.08 5.44
CA ALA A 305 -4.65 -28.22 4.28
C ALA A 305 -5.52 -28.63 3.10
N ASN A 306 -5.37 -27.95 1.96
CA ASN A 306 -6.02 -28.38 0.74
C ASN A 306 -5.58 -29.82 0.49
N GLN A 307 -6.39 -30.75 0.89
CA GLN A 307 -6.42 -32.01 0.21
C GLN A 307 -7.03 -31.69 -1.15
N GLN A 308 -6.16 -31.43 -2.12
CA GLN A 308 -6.42 -31.80 -3.50
C GLN A 308 -6.42 -33.34 -3.57
N THR A 309 -7.28 -33.93 -2.80
CA THR A 309 -7.92 -35.19 -3.08
C THR A 309 -9.38 -34.81 -3.07
N ALA A 310 -9.93 -34.77 -4.27
CA ALA A 310 -11.33 -34.94 -4.45
C ALA A 310 -11.81 -35.95 -3.40
N GLN A 311 -12.49 -35.48 -2.36
CA GLN A 311 -13.51 -36.31 -1.78
C GLN A 311 -14.60 -36.33 -2.84
N GLN A 312 -14.35 -37.15 -3.82
CA GLN A 312 -15.35 -37.80 -4.63
C GLN A 312 -16.27 -38.50 -3.64
N SER A 313 -17.25 -37.76 -3.13
CA SER A 313 -18.52 -38.41 -2.77
C SER A 313 -18.98 -38.98 -4.12
N ASN A 314 -19.00 -40.28 -4.21
CA ASN A 314 -19.60 -41.06 -5.30
C ASN A 314 -21.01 -40.52 -5.59
N THR A 315 -21.09 -39.54 -6.44
CA THR A 315 -22.26 -39.18 -7.23
C THR A 315 -21.78 -39.00 -8.66
N SER A 316 -22.33 -39.77 -9.52
CA SER A 316 -22.08 -39.81 -10.95
C SER A 316 -21.83 -38.43 -11.57
N GLY A 317 -20.65 -38.11 -11.88
CA GLY A 317 -20.05 -37.47 -13.06
C GLY A 317 -20.02 -35.98 -13.17
N ASN A 318 -21.02 -35.15 -12.90
CA ASN A 318 -21.06 -33.77 -13.41
C ASN A 318 -21.41 -32.66 -12.40
N SER A 319 -21.54 -32.98 -11.10
CA SER A 319 -21.87 -32.01 -10.08
C SER A 319 -21.12 -32.23 -8.77
N TRP A 320 -20.90 -31.17 -8.00
CA TRP A 320 -20.33 -31.22 -6.65
C TRP A 320 -20.99 -30.20 -5.73
N ARG A 321 -20.83 -30.37 -4.44
CA ARG A 321 -21.19 -29.35 -3.46
C ARG A 321 -19.96 -28.58 -3.04
N ASP A 322 -20.06 -27.25 -3.04
CA ASP A 322 -19.00 -26.42 -2.51
C ASP A 322 -19.02 -26.34 -0.98
N GLY A 323 -18.06 -25.63 -0.42
CA GLY A 323 -17.97 -25.46 1.03
C GLY A 323 -19.11 -24.63 1.64
N LEU A 324 -19.97 -23.99 0.86
CA LEU A 324 -21.16 -23.26 1.29
C LEU A 324 -22.42 -24.12 1.21
N GLY A 325 -22.28 -25.37 0.73
CA GLY A 325 -23.38 -26.29 0.53
C GLY A 325 -24.13 -26.08 -0.78
N ASP A 326 -23.67 -25.18 -1.65
CA ASP A 326 -24.26 -24.96 -2.96
C ASP A 326 -23.85 -26.04 -3.93
N THR A 327 -24.82 -26.52 -4.73
CA THR A 327 -24.55 -27.53 -5.76
C THR A 327 -24.12 -26.86 -7.04
N TRP A 328 -22.93 -27.19 -7.50
CA TRP A 328 -22.34 -26.76 -8.76
C TRP A 328 -22.41 -27.85 -9.81
N HIS A 329 -22.69 -27.47 -11.02
CA HIS A 329 -22.73 -28.33 -12.20
C HIS A 329 -21.60 -27.94 -13.14
N LYS A 330 -20.81 -28.92 -13.57
CA LYS A 330 -19.72 -28.72 -14.51
C LYS A 330 -20.29 -28.49 -15.90
N GLU A 331 -19.97 -27.35 -16.47
CA GLU A 331 -20.41 -26.97 -17.81
C GLU A 331 -19.48 -25.88 -18.33
N ASN A 332 -18.86 -26.13 -19.48
CA ASN A 332 -18.04 -25.11 -20.15
C ASN A 332 -18.90 -24.35 -21.17
N GLY A 333 -18.80 -23.03 -21.11
CA GLY A 333 -19.53 -22.17 -22.01
C GLY A 333 -18.99 -20.75 -22.05
N THR A 334 -19.66 -19.94 -22.86
CA THR A 334 -19.44 -18.50 -22.92
C THR A 334 -20.76 -17.80 -22.72
N PHE A 335 -20.78 -16.86 -21.78
CA PHE A 335 -21.92 -15.98 -21.52
C PHE A 335 -21.62 -14.59 -22.05
N THR A 336 -22.57 -13.97 -22.76
CA THR A 336 -22.49 -12.58 -23.22
C THR A 336 -23.60 -11.77 -22.54
N SER A 337 -23.23 -10.77 -21.76
CA SER A 337 -24.19 -9.94 -21.02
C SER A 337 -24.98 -9.01 -21.96
N ASN A 338 -26.27 -8.80 -21.70
CA ASN A 338 -27.08 -7.78 -22.35
C ASN A 338 -27.37 -6.56 -21.46
N THR A 339 -26.87 -6.58 -20.22
CA THR A 339 -27.00 -5.53 -19.22
C THR A 339 -25.73 -5.41 -18.41
N TRP A 340 -25.66 -4.43 -17.53
CA TRP A 340 -24.58 -4.25 -16.58
C TRP A 340 -24.62 -5.32 -15.48
N LEU A 341 -23.53 -6.09 -15.32
CA LEU A 341 -23.43 -7.16 -14.34
C LEU A 341 -22.17 -7.03 -13.48
N ASN A 342 -22.29 -7.45 -12.24
CA ASN A 342 -21.13 -7.52 -11.36
C ASN A 342 -20.44 -8.87 -11.48
N LEU A 343 -19.17 -8.88 -11.87
CA LEU A 343 -18.27 -10.00 -11.66
C LEU A 343 -17.74 -9.92 -10.22
N ARG A 344 -17.86 -11.01 -9.46
CA ARG A 344 -17.60 -11.04 -8.01
C ARG A 344 -16.62 -12.14 -7.62
N TRP A 345 -16.01 -12.01 -6.46
CA TRP A 345 -15.14 -13.04 -5.87
C TRP A 345 -15.90 -14.22 -5.26
N GLY A 346 -17.18 -14.13 -5.09
CA GLY A 346 -18.05 -15.22 -4.60
C GLY A 346 -19.42 -15.16 -5.23
N ALA A 347 -20.10 -16.32 -5.30
CA ALA A 347 -21.42 -16.46 -5.88
C ALA A 347 -22.52 -15.97 -4.90
N ARG A 348 -22.42 -14.74 -4.45
CA ARG A 348 -23.39 -14.05 -3.57
C ARG A 348 -23.46 -12.58 -3.96
N THR A 349 -24.65 -11.98 -3.85
CA THR A 349 -24.83 -10.53 -4.12
C THR A 349 -24.06 -9.65 -3.14
N SER A 350 -23.79 -10.16 -1.94
CA SER A 350 -22.97 -9.51 -0.92
C SER A 350 -21.46 -9.68 -1.11
N SER A 351 -21.01 -10.56 -2.03
CA SER A 351 -19.58 -10.75 -2.29
C SER A 351 -18.98 -9.51 -2.98
N SER A 352 -17.73 -9.21 -2.66
CA SER A 352 -17.02 -8.07 -3.25
C SER A 352 -16.91 -8.19 -4.77
N ARG A 353 -17.00 -7.05 -5.44
CA ARG A 353 -16.97 -6.95 -6.90
C ARG A 353 -15.51 -6.97 -7.41
N ILE A 354 -15.25 -7.83 -8.40
CA ILE A 354 -14.00 -7.83 -9.17
C ILE A 354 -14.04 -6.73 -10.23
N ALA A 355 -15.16 -6.71 -11.00
CA ALA A 355 -15.34 -5.78 -12.11
C ALA A 355 -16.83 -5.55 -12.37
N LEU A 356 -17.14 -4.44 -13.03
CA LEU A 356 -18.43 -4.19 -13.66
C LEU A 356 -18.33 -4.59 -15.14
N LEU A 357 -19.17 -5.51 -15.55
CA LEU A 357 -19.30 -5.97 -16.94
C LEU A 357 -20.33 -5.09 -17.65
N ASN A 358 -19.94 -4.53 -18.78
CA ASN A 358 -20.83 -3.76 -19.66
C ASN A 358 -21.71 -4.69 -20.49
N PRO A 359 -22.85 -4.22 -21.02
CA PRO A 359 -23.56 -4.93 -22.08
C PRO A 359 -22.59 -5.29 -23.22
N GLY A 360 -22.66 -6.53 -23.71
CA GLY A 360 -21.73 -7.10 -24.70
C GLY A 360 -20.47 -7.74 -24.13
N SER A 361 -20.20 -7.60 -22.82
CA SER A 361 -19.06 -8.30 -22.19
C SER A 361 -19.24 -9.81 -22.23
N THR A 362 -18.16 -10.54 -22.53
CA THR A 362 -18.15 -12.00 -22.60
C THR A 362 -17.42 -12.60 -21.41
N VAL A 363 -17.95 -13.68 -20.83
CA VAL A 363 -17.39 -14.44 -19.72
C VAL A 363 -17.34 -15.91 -20.08
N LYS A 364 -16.15 -16.49 -20.18
CA LYS A 364 -15.99 -17.95 -20.28
C LYS A 364 -16.15 -18.56 -18.90
N TYR A 365 -16.93 -19.64 -18.78
CA TYR A 365 -17.19 -20.29 -17.51
C TYR A 365 -16.98 -21.80 -17.60
N ASP A 366 -16.73 -22.45 -16.46
CA ASP A 366 -16.49 -23.88 -16.32
C ASP A 366 -17.52 -24.59 -15.44
N ALA A 367 -18.43 -23.83 -14.83
CA ALA A 367 -19.49 -24.36 -13.98
C ALA A 367 -20.61 -23.35 -13.75
N TRP A 368 -21.79 -23.86 -13.37
CA TRP A 368 -22.92 -23.06 -12.92
C TRP A 368 -23.58 -23.63 -11.66
N SER A 369 -24.29 -22.80 -10.94
CA SER A 369 -25.05 -23.15 -9.74
C SER A 369 -26.29 -22.27 -9.61
N SER A 370 -27.39 -22.83 -9.11
CA SER A 370 -28.62 -22.08 -8.82
C SER A 370 -28.82 -22.00 -7.31
N HIS A 371 -28.66 -20.79 -6.76
CA HIS A 371 -28.86 -20.54 -5.33
C HIS A 371 -29.07 -19.06 -5.06
N ASN A 372 -29.65 -18.74 -3.89
CA ASN A 372 -29.91 -17.36 -3.45
C ASN A 372 -30.63 -16.50 -4.48
N GLY A 373 -31.60 -17.07 -5.19
CA GLY A 373 -32.43 -16.36 -6.17
C GLY A 373 -31.80 -16.09 -7.52
N TYR A 374 -30.59 -16.61 -7.77
CA TYR A 374 -29.87 -16.44 -9.04
C TYR A 374 -29.26 -17.73 -9.55
N VAL A 375 -29.09 -17.80 -10.87
CA VAL A 375 -28.17 -18.72 -11.50
C VAL A 375 -26.84 -18.01 -11.65
N TRP A 376 -25.81 -18.64 -11.12
CA TRP A 376 -24.43 -18.15 -11.11
C TRP A 376 -23.57 -18.98 -12.07
N ILE A 377 -22.68 -18.33 -12.80
CA ILE A 377 -21.60 -18.99 -13.53
C ILE A 377 -20.27 -18.73 -12.83
N ARG A 378 -19.34 -19.68 -12.98
CA ARG A 378 -18.01 -19.63 -12.41
C ARG A 378 -16.98 -19.46 -13.52
N GLN A 379 -16.22 -18.34 -13.46
CA GLN A 379 -15.14 -18.05 -14.39
C GLN A 379 -13.79 -18.46 -13.78
N PRO A 380 -13.02 -19.37 -14.39
CA PRO A 380 -11.63 -19.61 -13.99
C PRO A 380 -10.75 -18.38 -14.23
N ARG A 381 -9.88 -18.08 -13.25
CA ARG A 381 -8.92 -16.97 -13.26
C ARG A 381 -7.58 -17.44 -12.71
N ALA A 382 -6.49 -16.73 -13.01
CA ALA A 382 -5.15 -17.08 -12.54
C ALA A 382 -5.06 -17.24 -11.01
N ASN A 383 -5.85 -16.48 -10.26
CA ASN A 383 -5.85 -16.46 -8.78
C ASN A 383 -7.18 -16.93 -8.18
N GLY A 384 -7.84 -17.94 -8.78
CA GLY A 384 -9.09 -18.50 -8.28
C GLY A 384 -10.24 -18.37 -9.26
N TYR A 385 -11.40 -17.93 -8.81
CA TYR A 385 -12.60 -17.88 -9.62
C TYR A 385 -13.32 -16.54 -9.52
N GLY A 386 -13.90 -16.08 -10.61
CA GLY A 386 -14.89 -15.02 -10.62
C GLY A 386 -16.30 -15.61 -10.77
N TYR A 387 -17.31 -14.90 -10.27
CA TYR A 387 -18.71 -15.35 -10.29
C TYR A 387 -19.61 -14.24 -10.82
N VAL A 388 -20.51 -14.61 -11.72
CA VAL A 388 -21.52 -13.69 -12.28
C VAL A 388 -22.90 -14.28 -12.11
N ALA A 389 -23.84 -13.50 -11.58
CA ALA A 389 -25.26 -13.81 -11.63
C ALA A 389 -25.74 -13.57 -13.08
N VAL A 390 -26.15 -14.61 -13.77
CA VAL A 390 -26.49 -14.56 -15.20
C VAL A 390 -27.97 -14.71 -15.50
N ARG A 391 -28.74 -15.10 -14.48
CA ARG A 391 -30.19 -15.29 -14.58
C ARG A 391 -30.83 -15.14 -13.21
N ASN A 392 -32.02 -14.58 -13.17
CA ASN A 392 -32.87 -14.66 -11.97
C ASN A 392 -33.49 -16.07 -11.89
N ALA A 393 -33.29 -16.75 -10.77
CA ALA A 393 -33.74 -18.13 -10.59
C ALA A 393 -35.27 -18.23 -10.40
N ASN A 394 -35.96 -17.19 -9.95
CA ASN A 394 -37.38 -17.20 -9.64
C ASN A 394 -38.27 -17.00 -10.87
N ASN A 395 -37.88 -16.04 -11.74
CA ASN A 395 -38.65 -15.69 -12.95
C ASN A 395 -37.96 -16.11 -14.26
N HIS A 396 -36.82 -16.78 -14.17
CA HIS A 396 -36.03 -17.30 -15.29
C HIS A 396 -35.52 -16.24 -16.30
N VAL A 397 -35.59 -14.94 -15.95
CA VAL A 397 -35.10 -13.87 -16.80
C VAL A 397 -33.56 -13.95 -16.89
N ALA A 398 -33.04 -14.17 -18.08
CA ALA A 398 -31.61 -14.18 -18.34
C ALA A 398 -31.09 -12.75 -18.56
N PHE A 399 -29.87 -12.52 -18.07
CA PHE A 399 -29.18 -11.22 -18.19
C PHE A 399 -28.21 -11.20 -19.38
N GLY A 400 -28.37 -12.13 -20.32
CA GLY A 400 -27.56 -12.27 -21.50
C GLY A 400 -27.83 -13.60 -22.24
N SER A 401 -26.96 -13.93 -23.18
CA SER A 401 -27.04 -15.14 -24.01
C SER A 401 -25.87 -16.08 -23.72
N PHE A 402 -26.13 -17.36 -23.90
CA PHE A 402 -25.16 -18.45 -23.72
C PHE A 402 -24.77 -19.06 -25.06
N LYS A 403 -23.51 -19.46 -25.17
CA LYS A 403 -22.94 -20.23 -26.30
C LYS A 403 -22.09 -21.36 -25.77
#